data_6ee0e2cc2f60e78d8b75872c6a7f42ec
#
_entry.id   6ee0e2cc2f60e78d8b75872c6a7f42ec
#
_cell.length_a   1.000
_cell.length_b   1.000
_cell.length_c   1.000
_cell.angle_alpha   90.00
_cell.angle_beta   90.00
_cell.angle_gamma   90.00
#
_symmetry.space_group_name_H-M   'P 1'
#
loop_
_entity.id
_entity.type
_entity.pdbx_description
1 polymer ?
#
loop_
_entity_poly.entity_id
_entity_poly.type
_entity_poly.pdbx_seq_one_letter_code
_entity_poly.pdbx_strand_id
1 'polypeptide(L)'
;MGTPANLIIQGALAIALLLVTALQVGVADTDAFFSLRQRENIKFWADELGDELWYLGQSITKATDMKARYKKLHLRVQEKDGEAILKEIVDNVQRMLDRKMDAVRCIVIAAEDAAESFNRTNVPENYTFYSAKDSYIAGDTEQSENLDNSTYTPMELYTDSHFYNIPVNLNYSIVHVPTNIYYEDDPVYDTIKWSESLDDVFIQNYYSDPALSFQYFGSSLGIMRSYPAMKWKQEIDLFDCRNRFWYIQAATCSKDIVILMDNSGSMTGYRNTIARLTVSNILDTLNNNDFVNVYNYSERADEAVPCFKEKLVQATLENVNALKAAVEDIRPEGYANLTHAFTKAFQLLERYRELRGCNNSSSGMQCNQAIMLVTDGVTGNHTEVFQAWNWDENGTHIPVRVFTFLVGQEVTKVREIQWMACLNRG
;
A
#
# COMPACT_ATOMS: atom_id res chain seq x y z
N MET A 1 -17.23 -24.50 21.77
CA MET A 1 -16.91 -24.99 23.13
C MET A 1 -15.87 -24.01 23.69
N GLY A 2 -16.31 -23.03 24.48
CA GLY A 2 -15.41 -22.06 25.13
C GLY A 2 -14.70 -22.74 26.29
N THR A 3 -13.38 -22.56 26.37
CA THR A 3 -12.56 -23.11 27.45
C THR A 3 -12.98 -22.49 28.79
N PRO A 4 -12.95 -23.25 29.91
CA PRO A 4 -13.35 -22.74 31.24
C PRO A 4 -12.59 -21.48 31.69
N ALA A 5 -11.42 -21.22 31.15
CA ALA A 5 -10.65 -20.02 31.40
C ALA A 5 -11.32 -18.73 30.93
N ASN A 6 -12.08 -18.75 29.84
CA ASN A 6 -12.81 -17.57 29.35
C ASN A 6 -14.02 -17.18 30.24
N LEU A 7 -14.65 -18.15 30.90
CA LEU A 7 -15.77 -17.88 31.81
C LEU A 7 -15.28 -17.22 33.12
N ILE A 8 -14.11 -17.63 33.61
CA ILE A 8 -13.50 -17.08 34.84
C ILE A 8 -13.02 -15.65 34.60
N ILE A 9 -12.41 -15.35 33.44
CA ILE A 9 -11.96 -14.00 33.07
C ILE A 9 -13.15 -13.05 32.86
N GLN A 10 -14.22 -13.52 32.22
CA GLN A 10 -15.43 -12.72 32.04
C GLN A 10 -16.16 -12.47 33.37
N GLY A 11 -16.17 -13.44 34.28
CA GLY A 11 -16.71 -13.28 35.63
C GLY A 11 -15.92 -12.26 36.47
N ALA A 12 -14.61 -12.32 36.43
CA ALA A 12 -13.73 -11.39 37.13
C ALA A 12 -13.84 -9.95 36.59
N LEU A 13 -13.95 -9.78 35.27
CA LEU A 13 -14.16 -8.47 34.64
C LEU A 13 -15.54 -7.88 35.00
N ALA A 14 -16.58 -8.71 35.02
CA ALA A 14 -17.93 -8.26 35.39
C ALA A 14 -18.00 -7.82 36.86
N ILE A 15 -17.32 -8.52 37.75
CA ILE A 15 -17.26 -8.15 39.19
C ILE A 15 -16.42 -6.88 39.36
N ALA A 16 -15.30 -6.72 38.64
CA ALA A 16 -14.51 -5.50 38.68
C ALA A 16 -15.28 -4.28 38.12
N LEU A 17 -16.06 -4.46 37.05
CA LEU A 17 -16.92 -3.39 36.50
C LEU A 17 -18.06 -3.00 37.44
N LEU A 18 -18.68 -3.97 38.14
CA LEU A 18 -19.70 -3.72 39.16
C LEU A 18 -19.13 -2.99 40.39
N LEU A 19 -17.90 -3.28 40.80
CA LEU A 19 -17.22 -2.57 41.89
C LEU A 19 -16.85 -1.13 41.48
N VAL A 20 -16.43 -0.90 40.26
CA VAL A 20 -16.10 0.45 39.74
C VAL A 20 -17.37 1.29 39.58
N THR A 21 -18.49 0.71 39.11
CA THR A 21 -19.77 1.43 39.00
C THR A 21 -20.38 1.72 40.36
N ALA A 22 -20.24 0.85 41.36
CA ALA A 22 -20.66 1.09 42.72
C ALA A 22 -19.86 2.23 43.43
N LEU A 23 -18.59 2.39 43.07
CA LEU A 23 -17.71 3.48 43.57
C LEU A 23 -18.01 4.85 42.92
N GLN A 24 -18.57 4.87 41.71
CA GLN A 24 -18.93 6.14 41.02
C GLN A 24 -20.30 6.71 41.38
N VAL A 25 -21.21 5.95 42.02
CA VAL A 25 -22.58 6.38 42.37
C VAL A 25 -22.68 6.90 43.82
N GLY A 26 -21.59 6.85 44.61
CA GLY A 26 -21.70 7.05 46.06
C GLY A 26 -20.87 8.22 46.63
N VAL A 27 -21.05 9.43 46.12
CA VAL A 27 -20.62 10.64 46.87
C VAL A 27 -21.85 11.54 47.10
N ALA A 28 -22.69 11.12 48.02
CA ALA A 28 -23.54 11.96 48.85
C ALA A 28 -24.15 11.08 49.94
N ASP A 29 -23.80 11.34 51.20
CA ASP A 29 -24.48 10.88 52.43
C ASP A 29 -24.74 9.36 52.63
N THR A 30 -23.68 8.55 52.70
CA THR A 30 -23.84 7.16 53.13
C THR A 30 -22.90 6.70 54.25
N ASP A 31 -22.31 7.61 54.99
CA ASP A 31 -21.46 7.24 56.16
C ASP A 31 -22.19 6.58 57.33
N ALA A 32 -23.49 6.51 57.28
CA ALA A 32 -24.33 5.91 58.31
C ALA A 32 -24.80 4.47 58.08
N PHE A 33 -24.59 3.90 56.89
CA PHE A 33 -25.21 2.60 56.52
C PHE A 33 -24.32 1.38 56.43
N PHE A 34 -22.99 1.55 56.40
CA PHE A 34 -22.07 0.41 56.41
C PHE A 34 -21.56 0.12 57.82
N SER A 35 -22.13 -0.94 58.40
CA SER A 35 -21.62 -1.43 59.69
C SER A 35 -20.16 -1.80 59.62
N LEU A 36 -19.38 -1.58 60.69
CA LEU A 36 -17.97 -2.00 60.79
C LEU A 36 -17.76 -3.45 60.28
N ARG A 37 -18.71 -4.31 60.54
CA ARG A 37 -18.69 -5.71 60.11
C ARG A 37 -18.75 -5.89 58.61
N GLN A 38 -19.44 -5.01 57.88
CA GLN A 38 -19.46 -5.05 56.37
C GLN A 38 -18.15 -4.56 55.79
N ARG A 39 -17.50 -3.56 56.39
CA ARG A 39 -16.16 -3.07 56.00
C ARG A 39 -15.09 -4.14 56.20
N GLU A 40 -15.15 -4.89 57.29
CA GLU A 40 -14.27 -6.01 57.55
C GLU A 40 -14.48 -7.17 56.54
N ASN A 41 -15.70 -7.48 56.20
CA ASN A 41 -15.97 -8.48 55.18
C ASN A 41 -15.49 -8.07 53.80
N ILE A 42 -15.66 -6.81 53.42
CA ILE A 42 -15.19 -6.29 52.12
C ILE A 42 -13.66 -6.34 52.09
N LYS A 43 -13.01 -5.96 53.14
CA LYS A 43 -11.55 -6.06 53.25
C LYS A 43 -11.07 -7.50 53.16
N PHE A 44 -11.69 -8.42 53.86
CA PHE A 44 -11.41 -9.84 53.82
C PHE A 44 -11.54 -10.39 52.38
N TRP A 45 -12.64 -10.07 51.70
CA TRP A 45 -12.84 -10.48 50.30
C TRP A 45 -11.86 -9.86 49.34
N ALA A 46 -11.44 -8.63 49.57
CA ALA A 46 -10.43 -7.96 48.76
C ALA A 46 -9.04 -8.61 48.93
N ASP A 47 -8.69 -8.95 50.15
CA ASP A 47 -7.43 -9.64 50.50
C ASP A 47 -7.44 -11.07 49.88
N GLU A 48 -8.54 -11.80 50.03
CA GLU A 48 -8.70 -13.16 49.47
C GLU A 48 -8.64 -13.14 47.93
N LEU A 49 -9.32 -12.18 47.28
CA LEU A 49 -9.25 -11.99 45.83
C LEU A 49 -7.83 -11.60 45.39
N GLY A 50 -7.16 -10.78 46.16
CA GLY A 50 -5.74 -10.40 45.94
C GLY A 50 -4.82 -11.61 45.95
N ASP A 51 -4.98 -12.48 46.94
CA ASP A 51 -4.21 -13.70 47.07
C ASP A 51 -4.49 -14.69 45.91
N GLU A 52 -5.74 -14.89 45.56
CA GLU A 52 -6.13 -15.73 44.42
C GLU A 52 -5.57 -15.19 43.08
N LEU A 53 -5.64 -13.89 42.85
CA LEU A 53 -5.03 -13.26 41.67
C LEU A 53 -3.51 -13.39 41.67
N TRP A 54 -2.90 -13.31 42.84
CA TRP A 54 -1.45 -13.54 42.99
C TRP A 54 -1.08 -14.99 42.63
N TYR A 55 -1.81 -15.99 43.16
CA TYR A 55 -1.60 -17.39 42.86
C TYR A 55 -1.85 -17.69 41.39
N LEU A 56 -2.88 -17.11 40.79
CA LEU A 56 -3.17 -17.22 39.36
C LEU A 56 -2.04 -16.61 38.53
N GLY A 57 -1.57 -15.43 38.88
CA GLY A 57 -0.44 -14.77 38.23
C GLY A 57 0.84 -15.63 38.31
N GLN A 58 1.16 -16.18 39.45
CA GLN A 58 2.29 -17.08 39.66
C GLN A 58 2.16 -18.35 38.81
N SER A 59 0.96 -18.93 38.76
CA SER A 59 0.68 -20.17 37.99
C SER A 59 0.81 -19.95 36.49
N ILE A 60 0.25 -18.85 35.97
CA ILE A 60 0.28 -18.53 34.52
C ILE A 60 1.69 -18.14 34.06
N THR A 61 2.35 -17.26 34.80
CA THR A 61 3.67 -16.73 34.42
C THR A 61 4.82 -17.67 34.75
N LYS A 62 4.59 -18.71 35.56
CA LYS A 62 5.65 -19.57 36.11
C LYS A 62 6.77 -18.80 36.79
N ALA A 63 6.44 -17.66 37.39
CA ALA A 63 7.41 -16.72 37.95
C ALA A 63 8.34 -17.35 39.00
N THR A 64 7.80 -18.23 39.84
CA THR A 64 8.58 -19.00 40.82
C THR A 64 9.61 -19.92 40.20
N ASP A 65 9.19 -20.65 39.12
CA ASP A 65 10.06 -21.58 38.40
C ASP A 65 11.15 -20.80 37.64
N MET A 66 10.79 -19.68 37.02
CA MET A 66 11.74 -18.81 36.34
C MET A 66 12.74 -18.21 37.34
N LYS A 67 12.30 -17.73 38.50
CA LYS A 67 13.17 -17.21 39.56
C LYS A 67 14.12 -18.27 40.10
N ALA A 68 13.64 -19.51 40.26
CA ALA A 68 14.46 -20.64 40.67
C ALA A 68 15.52 -21.01 39.62
N ARG A 69 15.13 -21.05 38.34
CA ARG A 69 16.05 -21.28 37.21
C ARG A 69 17.08 -20.15 37.10
N TYR A 70 16.65 -18.89 37.19
CA TYR A 70 17.52 -17.73 37.15
C TYR A 70 18.64 -17.82 38.23
N LYS A 71 18.27 -18.17 39.47
CA LYS A 71 19.25 -18.35 40.57
C LYS A 71 20.24 -19.50 40.30
N LYS A 72 19.79 -20.61 39.67
CA LYS A 72 20.66 -21.75 39.36
C LYS A 72 21.63 -21.46 38.21
N LEU A 73 21.24 -20.60 37.26
CA LEU A 73 22.03 -20.30 36.06
C LEU A 73 23.18 -19.32 36.31
N HIS A 74 23.31 -18.76 37.53
CA HIS A 74 24.34 -17.75 37.87
C HIS A 74 24.46 -16.66 36.78
N LEU A 75 23.34 -16.20 36.26
CA LEU A 75 23.28 -15.23 35.18
C LEU A 75 23.82 -13.88 35.63
N ARG A 76 24.66 -13.30 34.78
CA ARG A 76 25.16 -11.93 34.98
C ARG A 76 24.34 -10.98 34.15
N VAL A 77 23.69 -10.02 34.76
CA VAL A 77 23.01 -8.93 34.02
C VAL A 77 24.10 -8.00 33.50
N GLN A 78 24.15 -7.86 32.19
CA GLN A 78 24.96 -6.83 31.53
C GLN A 78 24.04 -5.75 31.00
N GLU A 79 24.36 -4.53 31.32
CA GLU A 79 23.72 -3.38 30.68
C GLU A 79 24.20 -3.31 29.20
N LYS A 80 23.26 -3.27 28.29
CA LYS A 80 23.55 -3.12 26.86
C LYS A 80 23.05 -1.77 26.38
N ASP A 81 23.86 -1.10 25.60
CA ASP A 81 23.48 0.12 24.92
C ASP A 81 22.45 -0.20 23.84
N GLY A 82 21.18 0.13 24.11
CA GLY A 82 20.07 -0.12 23.20
C GLY A 82 20.16 0.69 21.90
N GLU A 83 20.74 1.89 21.97
CA GLU A 83 20.93 2.75 20.80
C GLU A 83 21.97 2.16 19.84
N ALA A 84 23.10 1.68 20.39
CA ALA A 84 24.15 1.04 19.60
C ALA A 84 23.63 -0.24 18.92
N ILE A 85 22.83 -1.06 19.62
CA ILE A 85 22.21 -2.26 19.05
C ILE A 85 21.23 -1.90 17.94
N LEU A 86 20.38 -0.89 18.15
CA LEU A 86 19.42 -0.43 17.17
C LEU A 86 20.15 0.08 15.90
N LYS A 87 21.21 0.87 16.06
CA LYS A 87 22.03 1.34 14.95
C LYS A 87 22.65 0.20 14.17
N GLU A 88 23.20 -0.80 14.84
CA GLU A 88 23.76 -1.99 14.19
C GLU A 88 22.69 -2.74 13.39
N ILE A 89 21.47 -2.89 13.91
CA ILE A 89 20.35 -3.52 13.21
C ILE A 89 19.97 -2.69 11.98
N VAL A 90 19.84 -1.37 12.11
CA VAL A 90 19.52 -0.47 10.99
C VAL A 90 20.58 -0.58 9.89
N ASP A 91 21.87 -0.51 10.25
CA ASP A 91 22.97 -0.62 9.30
C ASP A 91 22.99 -1.99 8.59
N ASN A 92 22.62 -3.07 9.29
CA ASN A 92 22.53 -4.41 8.71
C ASN A 92 21.36 -4.51 7.72
N VAL A 93 20.17 -3.99 8.09
CA VAL A 93 18.99 -3.95 7.23
C VAL A 93 19.26 -3.08 6.01
N GLN A 94 19.86 -1.91 6.18
CA GLN A 94 20.21 -1.03 5.07
C GLN A 94 21.15 -1.72 4.07
N ARG A 95 22.22 -2.33 4.54
CA ARG A 95 23.15 -3.08 3.67
C ARG A 95 22.48 -4.26 2.93
N MET A 96 21.49 -4.91 3.58
CA MET A 96 20.71 -5.95 2.93
C MET A 96 19.83 -5.36 1.82
N LEU A 97 19.14 -4.25 2.08
CA LEU A 97 18.29 -3.58 1.09
C LEU A 97 19.11 -3.03 -0.08
N ASP A 98 20.27 -2.43 0.18
CA ASP A 98 21.14 -1.87 -0.85
C ASP A 98 21.58 -2.97 -1.84
N ARG A 99 21.98 -4.16 -1.35
CA ARG A 99 22.30 -5.30 -2.23
C ARG A 99 21.12 -5.74 -3.10
N LYS A 100 19.90 -5.76 -2.54
CA LYS A 100 18.69 -6.08 -3.32
C LYS A 100 18.40 -5.01 -4.38
N MET A 101 18.56 -3.74 -4.03
CA MET A 101 18.40 -2.63 -4.96
C MET A 101 19.46 -2.64 -6.08
N ASP A 102 20.68 -2.99 -5.76
CA ASP A 102 21.74 -3.11 -6.77
C ASP A 102 21.44 -4.26 -7.75
N ALA A 103 20.94 -5.41 -7.26
CA ALA A 103 20.49 -6.49 -8.13
C ALA A 103 19.37 -6.04 -9.09
N VAL A 104 18.38 -5.28 -8.60
CA VAL A 104 17.32 -4.72 -9.44
C VAL A 104 17.88 -3.73 -10.46
N ARG A 105 18.81 -2.85 -10.07
CA ARG A 105 19.47 -1.91 -11.01
C ARG A 105 20.21 -2.62 -12.11
N CYS A 106 20.93 -3.70 -11.78
CA CYS A 106 21.60 -4.51 -12.79
C CYS A 106 20.63 -5.09 -13.81
N ILE A 107 19.46 -5.58 -13.37
CA ILE A 107 18.43 -6.10 -14.27
C ILE A 107 17.85 -4.99 -15.15
N VAL A 108 17.57 -3.80 -14.60
CA VAL A 108 17.03 -2.66 -15.36
C VAL A 108 18.01 -2.21 -16.43
N ILE A 109 19.28 -1.96 -16.08
CA ILE A 109 20.30 -1.52 -17.04
C ILE A 109 20.48 -2.56 -18.14
N ALA A 110 20.60 -3.84 -17.79
CA ALA A 110 20.75 -4.90 -18.77
C ALA A 110 19.53 -5.04 -19.70
N ALA A 111 18.32 -4.83 -19.18
CA ALA A 111 17.10 -4.86 -19.99
C ALA A 111 17.01 -3.67 -20.94
N GLU A 112 17.42 -2.47 -20.51
CA GLU A 112 17.48 -1.26 -21.35
C GLU A 112 18.51 -1.43 -22.46
N ASP A 113 19.73 -1.84 -22.11
CA ASP A 113 20.81 -2.07 -23.08
C ASP A 113 20.44 -3.16 -24.10
N ALA A 114 19.83 -4.26 -23.65
CA ALA A 114 19.40 -5.34 -24.52
C ALA A 114 18.29 -4.90 -25.49
N ALA A 115 17.30 -4.15 -24.98
CA ALA A 115 16.20 -3.65 -25.80
C ALA A 115 16.68 -2.60 -26.84
N GLU A 116 17.61 -1.72 -26.46
CA GLU A 116 18.16 -0.68 -27.34
C GLU A 116 19.08 -1.26 -28.43
N SER A 117 19.89 -2.24 -28.07
CA SER A 117 20.82 -2.90 -28.99
C SER A 117 20.18 -3.95 -29.89
N PHE A 118 18.93 -4.34 -29.62
CA PHE A 118 18.24 -5.41 -30.34
C PHE A 118 17.96 -5.03 -31.79
N ASN A 119 18.36 -5.91 -32.72
CA ASN A 119 18.04 -5.77 -34.14
C ASN A 119 17.24 -6.97 -34.64
N ARG A 120 16.01 -6.74 -35.06
CA ARG A 120 15.04 -7.75 -35.50
C ARG A 120 15.53 -8.63 -36.65
N THR A 121 16.45 -8.15 -37.48
CA THR A 121 16.98 -8.94 -38.61
C THR A 121 17.72 -10.21 -38.19
N ASN A 122 18.04 -10.35 -36.92
CA ASN A 122 18.80 -11.46 -36.34
C ASN A 122 17.93 -12.58 -35.73
N VAL A 123 16.62 -12.49 -35.77
CA VAL A 123 15.73 -13.55 -35.21
C VAL A 123 15.51 -14.62 -36.27
N PRO A 124 15.89 -15.89 -35.99
CA PRO A 124 15.58 -17.01 -36.90
C PRO A 124 14.07 -17.22 -37.06
N GLU A 125 13.61 -17.64 -38.24
CA GLU A 125 12.19 -17.97 -38.47
C GLU A 125 11.67 -19.10 -37.58
N ASN A 126 12.54 -20.02 -37.12
CA ASN A 126 12.19 -21.15 -36.24
C ASN A 126 12.80 -20.97 -34.83
N TYR A 127 12.61 -19.78 -34.23
CA TYR A 127 13.11 -19.51 -32.90
C TYR A 127 12.26 -20.24 -31.84
N THR A 128 12.91 -21.05 -30.99
CA THR A 128 12.30 -21.72 -29.86
C THR A 128 12.79 -21.12 -28.53
N PHE A 129 11.96 -21.13 -27.51
CA PHE A 129 12.27 -20.59 -26.20
C PHE A 129 11.80 -21.49 -25.06
N TYR A 130 12.27 -21.25 -23.84
CA TYR A 130 11.84 -21.97 -22.65
C TYR A 130 10.51 -21.38 -22.14
N SER A 131 9.42 -22.15 -22.30
CA SER A 131 8.09 -21.75 -21.83
C SER A 131 7.82 -22.29 -20.42
N ALA A 132 7.26 -21.43 -19.56
CA ALA A 132 6.89 -21.80 -18.20
C ALA A 132 5.79 -22.90 -18.12
N LYS A 133 5.07 -23.13 -19.21
CA LYS A 133 4.00 -24.16 -19.31
C LYS A 133 4.55 -25.50 -19.73
N ASP A 134 5.63 -25.52 -20.48
CA ASP A 134 6.17 -26.70 -21.19
C ASP A 134 7.47 -27.22 -20.60
N SER A 135 7.60 -27.18 -19.29
CA SER A 135 8.71 -27.77 -18.52
C SER A 135 8.26 -29.02 -17.77
N TYR A 136 9.19 -29.92 -17.44
CA TYR A 136 8.90 -31.13 -16.71
C TYR A 136 9.83 -31.34 -15.51
N ILE A 137 9.37 -32.13 -14.53
CA ILE A 137 10.14 -32.42 -13.32
C ILE A 137 11.04 -33.61 -13.60
N ALA A 138 12.30 -33.57 -13.18
CA ALA A 138 13.25 -34.65 -13.33
C ALA A 138 12.70 -35.97 -12.76
N GLY A 139 12.72 -37.01 -13.58
CA GLY A 139 12.20 -38.33 -13.23
C GLY A 139 10.71 -38.56 -13.56
N ASP A 140 9.97 -37.58 -14.09
CA ASP A 140 8.59 -37.72 -14.51
C ASP A 140 8.53 -37.99 -16.02
N THR A 141 8.54 -39.29 -16.38
CA THR A 141 8.56 -39.73 -17.79
C THR A 141 7.24 -39.49 -18.54
N GLU A 142 6.10 -39.47 -17.83
CA GLU A 142 4.80 -39.24 -18.46
C GLU A 142 4.63 -37.81 -18.95
N GLN A 143 5.27 -36.83 -18.29
CA GLN A 143 5.22 -35.42 -18.69
C GLN A 143 6.17 -35.13 -19.85
N SER A 144 7.28 -35.83 -20.00
CA SER A 144 8.27 -35.61 -21.06
C SER A 144 7.81 -36.05 -22.43
N GLU A 145 6.91 -37.04 -22.52
CA GLU A 145 6.42 -37.61 -23.80
C GLU A 145 5.30 -36.78 -24.46
N ASN A 146 4.66 -35.91 -23.70
CA ASN A 146 3.50 -35.11 -24.16
C ASN A 146 3.82 -33.65 -24.50
N LEU A 147 5.09 -33.23 -24.50
CA LEU A 147 5.50 -31.87 -24.84
C LEU A 147 5.50 -31.64 -26.34
N ASP A 148 4.88 -30.54 -26.78
CA ASP A 148 4.98 -30.07 -28.15
C ASP A 148 6.34 -29.36 -28.36
N ASN A 149 7.27 -30.08 -28.97
CA ASN A 149 8.63 -29.61 -29.22
C ASN A 149 8.75 -28.66 -30.44
N SER A 150 7.64 -28.29 -31.07
CA SER A 150 7.68 -27.48 -32.31
C SER A 150 7.99 -26.01 -32.03
N THR A 151 7.53 -25.47 -30.92
CA THR A 151 7.64 -24.03 -30.57
C THR A 151 8.45 -23.80 -29.29
N TYR A 152 8.52 -24.79 -28.38
CA TYR A 152 9.13 -24.66 -27.08
C TYR A 152 10.29 -25.62 -26.88
N THR A 153 11.30 -25.19 -26.16
CA THR A 153 12.42 -26.02 -25.75
C THR A 153 12.07 -26.67 -24.39
N PRO A 154 12.01 -28.01 -24.31
CA PRO A 154 11.72 -28.69 -23.04
C PRO A 154 12.86 -28.49 -22.06
N MET A 155 12.51 -28.29 -20.78
CA MET A 155 13.47 -28.05 -19.69
C MET A 155 13.22 -28.97 -18.51
N GLU A 156 14.28 -29.63 -18.05
CA GLU A 156 14.26 -30.47 -16.86
C GLU A 156 14.46 -29.62 -15.58
N LEU A 157 13.61 -29.84 -14.58
CA LEU A 157 13.59 -29.14 -13.31
C LEU A 157 13.98 -30.05 -12.15
N TYR A 158 14.76 -29.55 -11.20
CA TYR A 158 15.24 -30.26 -10.02
C TYR A 158 14.75 -29.60 -8.75
N THR A 159 14.33 -30.41 -7.77
CA THR A 159 13.87 -29.89 -6.49
C THR A 159 15.02 -29.27 -5.69
N ASP A 160 14.87 -28.02 -5.24
CA ASP A 160 15.86 -27.28 -4.47
C ASP A 160 15.27 -26.74 -3.15
N SER A 161 15.98 -27.00 -2.05
CA SER A 161 15.55 -26.59 -0.70
C SER A 161 15.60 -25.06 -0.51
N HIS A 162 16.49 -24.36 -1.18
CA HIS A 162 16.58 -22.90 -1.15
C HIS A 162 15.32 -22.24 -1.74
N PHE A 163 14.71 -22.90 -2.72
CA PHE A 163 13.47 -22.46 -3.36
C PHE A 163 12.22 -23.17 -2.80
N TYR A 164 12.20 -23.41 -1.49
CA TYR A 164 11.05 -24.02 -0.79
C TYR A 164 10.64 -25.41 -1.32
N ASN A 165 11.60 -26.19 -1.80
CA ASN A 165 11.40 -27.47 -2.47
C ASN A 165 10.55 -27.39 -3.76
N ILE A 166 10.50 -26.23 -4.39
CA ILE A 166 9.92 -26.09 -5.72
C ILE A 166 10.94 -26.63 -6.74
N PRO A 167 10.50 -27.40 -7.75
CA PRO A 167 11.37 -27.82 -8.83
C PRO A 167 11.80 -26.62 -9.68
N VAL A 168 13.10 -26.39 -9.79
CA VAL A 168 13.70 -25.24 -10.49
C VAL A 168 14.90 -25.65 -11.33
N ASN A 169 15.29 -24.81 -12.27
CA ASN A 169 16.58 -24.91 -12.98
C ASN A 169 17.35 -23.60 -12.80
N LEU A 170 18.53 -23.68 -12.21
CA LEU A 170 19.38 -22.53 -11.87
C LEU A 170 20.23 -22.00 -13.04
N ASN A 171 20.27 -22.73 -14.17
CA ASN A 171 21.11 -22.35 -15.30
C ASN A 171 20.38 -21.46 -16.32
N TYR A 172 19.04 -21.39 -16.21
CA TYR A 172 18.21 -20.70 -17.19
C TYR A 172 17.07 -19.96 -16.51
N SER A 173 16.58 -18.92 -17.17
CA SER A 173 15.26 -18.35 -16.91
C SER A 173 14.20 -18.98 -17.80
N ILE A 174 12.94 -18.74 -17.47
CA ILE A 174 11.79 -19.25 -18.21
C ILE A 174 10.80 -18.12 -18.47
N VAL A 175 10.10 -18.20 -19.60
CA VAL A 175 9.16 -17.17 -20.00
C VAL A 175 7.72 -17.64 -19.79
N HIS A 176 6.92 -16.81 -19.15
CA HIS A 176 5.48 -16.93 -19.06
C HIS A 176 4.82 -15.91 -20.00
N VAL A 177 4.02 -16.39 -20.93
CA VAL A 177 3.20 -15.56 -21.82
C VAL A 177 1.74 -15.79 -21.45
N PRO A 178 0.97 -14.74 -21.11
CA PRO A 178 -0.44 -14.87 -20.79
C PRO A 178 -1.26 -15.40 -21.95
N THR A 179 -2.35 -16.14 -21.66
CA THR A 179 -3.22 -16.75 -22.68
C THR A 179 -3.94 -15.74 -23.58
N ASN A 180 -4.07 -14.48 -23.13
CA ASN A 180 -4.69 -13.41 -23.90
C ASN A 180 -3.74 -12.70 -24.89
N ILE A 181 -2.50 -13.16 -24.98
CA ILE A 181 -1.50 -12.64 -25.92
C ILE A 181 -1.27 -13.71 -26.98
N TYR A 182 -1.30 -13.30 -28.24
CA TYR A 182 -0.94 -14.17 -29.35
C TYR A 182 0.54 -14.47 -29.33
N TYR A 183 0.90 -15.75 -29.27
CA TYR A 183 2.29 -16.22 -29.31
C TYR A 183 3.02 -15.90 -30.61
N GLU A 184 2.25 -15.70 -31.70
CA GLU A 184 2.77 -15.44 -33.04
C GLU A 184 2.95 -13.95 -33.36
N ASP A 185 2.75 -13.06 -32.39
CA ASP A 185 2.94 -11.63 -32.59
C ASP A 185 4.44 -11.27 -32.54
N ASP A 186 4.92 -10.70 -33.61
CA ASP A 186 6.32 -10.31 -33.79
C ASP A 186 6.93 -9.54 -32.60
N PRO A 187 6.27 -8.52 -32.02
CA PRO A 187 6.79 -7.82 -30.85
C PRO A 187 6.98 -8.72 -29.62
N VAL A 188 6.14 -9.75 -29.48
CA VAL A 188 6.23 -10.73 -28.39
C VAL A 188 7.48 -11.56 -28.54
N TYR A 189 7.73 -12.11 -29.74
CA TYR A 189 8.95 -12.86 -30.02
C TYR A 189 10.22 -12.01 -29.88
N ASP A 190 10.20 -10.79 -30.37
CA ASP A 190 11.31 -9.84 -30.20
C ASP A 190 11.65 -9.64 -28.72
N THR A 191 10.62 -9.46 -27.88
CA THR A 191 10.81 -9.28 -26.42
C THR A 191 11.33 -10.55 -25.75
N ILE A 192 10.82 -11.71 -26.12
CA ILE A 192 11.34 -12.99 -25.63
C ILE A 192 12.82 -13.14 -25.99
N LYS A 193 13.18 -12.80 -27.22
CA LYS A 193 14.55 -12.96 -27.73
C LYS A 193 15.55 -12.05 -27.05
N TRP A 194 15.33 -10.73 -27.04
CA TRP A 194 16.32 -9.84 -26.44
C TRP A 194 16.42 -10.01 -24.91
N SER A 195 15.31 -10.40 -24.25
CA SER A 195 15.32 -10.63 -22.81
C SER A 195 16.10 -11.89 -22.38
N GLU A 196 16.51 -12.79 -23.30
CA GLU A 196 17.40 -13.92 -22.97
C GLU A 196 18.74 -13.49 -22.38
N SER A 197 19.24 -12.33 -22.79
CA SER A 197 20.48 -11.76 -22.25
C SER A 197 20.42 -11.46 -20.75
N LEU A 198 19.22 -11.42 -20.15
CA LEU A 198 19.03 -11.23 -18.72
C LEU A 198 19.45 -12.46 -17.89
N ASP A 199 19.56 -13.65 -18.51
CA ASP A 199 19.94 -14.89 -17.80
C ASP A 199 21.28 -14.74 -17.10
N ASP A 200 22.29 -14.18 -17.79
CA ASP A 200 23.61 -13.94 -17.21
C ASP A 200 23.55 -13.02 -16.00
N VAL A 201 22.71 -11.99 -16.06
CA VAL A 201 22.53 -11.02 -14.97
C VAL A 201 21.80 -11.66 -13.78
N PHE A 202 20.76 -12.44 -14.02
CA PHE A 202 20.07 -13.17 -12.98
C PHE A 202 20.99 -14.14 -12.25
N ILE A 203 21.79 -14.91 -12.99
CA ILE A 203 22.76 -15.86 -12.46
C ILE A 203 23.83 -15.10 -11.64
N GLN A 204 24.37 -14.01 -12.16
CA GLN A 204 25.38 -13.20 -11.48
C GLN A 204 24.83 -12.60 -10.17
N ASN A 205 23.60 -12.07 -10.18
CA ASN A 205 22.95 -11.54 -9.00
C ASN A 205 22.76 -12.63 -7.92
N TYR A 206 22.34 -13.84 -8.31
CA TYR A 206 22.19 -14.97 -7.42
C TYR A 206 23.51 -15.39 -6.76
N TYR A 207 24.61 -15.44 -7.52
CA TYR A 207 25.92 -15.73 -6.94
C TYR A 207 26.46 -14.61 -6.06
N SER A 208 26.14 -13.35 -6.36
CA SER A 208 26.54 -12.19 -5.56
C SER A 208 25.78 -12.08 -4.24
N ASP A 209 24.51 -12.45 -4.24
CA ASP A 209 23.67 -12.49 -3.04
C ASP A 209 22.82 -13.77 -3.01
N PRO A 210 23.37 -14.86 -2.42
CA PRO A 210 22.63 -16.14 -2.32
C PRO A 210 21.33 -16.08 -1.52
N ALA A 211 21.05 -14.96 -0.83
CA ALA A 211 19.75 -14.75 -0.16
C ALA A 211 18.67 -14.23 -1.13
N LEU A 212 19.00 -13.96 -2.40
CA LEU A 212 18.01 -13.77 -3.46
C LEU A 212 17.31 -15.09 -3.75
N SER A 213 15.97 -15.07 -3.74
CA SER A 213 15.19 -16.24 -4.16
C SER A 213 14.79 -16.08 -5.63
N PHE A 214 13.65 -15.47 -5.90
CA PHE A 214 13.16 -15.30 -7.26
C PHE A 214 13.49 -13.91 -7.81
N GLN A 215 13.91 -13.86 -9.07
CA GLN A 215 14.10 -12.65 -9.85
C GLN A 215 13.17 -12.71 -11.06
N TYR A 216 12.66 -11.58 -11.50
CA TYR A 216 11.75 -11.54 -12.65
C TYR A 216 11.83 -10.22 -13.39
N PHE A 217 11.49 -10.28 -14.66
CA PHE A 217 11.33 -9.14 -15.56
C PHE A 217 9.93 -9.20 -16.19
N GLY A 218 9.18 -8.11 -16.11
CA GLY A 218 7.84 -7.99 -16.70
C GLY A 218 7.82 -6.94 -17.81
N SER A 219 7.35 -7.31 -18.99
CA SER A 219 7.23 -6.43 -20.14
C SER A 219 5.85 -5.78 -20.24
N SER A 220 5.76 -4.62 -20.90
CA SER A 220 4.51 -3.95 -21.26
C SER A 220 3.60 -4.79 -22.20
N LEU A 221 4.17 -5.78 -22.87
CA LEU A 221 3.43 -6.76 -23.67
C LEU A 221 2.82 -7.88 -22.84
N GLY A 222 2.98 -7.87 -21.49
CA GLY A 222 2.42 -8.88 -20.58
C GLY A 222 3.30 -10.11 -20.40
N ILE A 223 4.47 -10.17 -21.04
CA ILE A 223 5.44 -11.26 -20.88
C ILE A 223 6.12 -11.12 -19.53
N MET A 224 6.31 -12.24 -18.84
CA MET A 224 7.09 -12.31 -17.62
C MET A 224 8.20 -13.34 -17.78
N ARG A 225 9.45 -12.90 -17.67
CA ARG A 225 10.62 -13.76 -17.55
C ARG A 225 10.95 -13.93 -16.08
N SER A 226 11.11 -15.16 -15.63
CA SER A 226 11.41 -15.48 -14.23
C SER A 226 12.65 -16.36 -14.10
N TYR A 227 13.44 -16.09 -13.08
CA TYR A 227 14.61 -16.87 -12.69
C TYR A 227 14.53 -17.22 -11.19
N PRO A 228 14.87 -18.43 -10.81
CA PRO A 228 15.20 -19.58 -11.66
C PRO A 228 14.00 -20.07 -12.47
N ALA A 229 14.27 -20.85 -13.52
CA ALA A 229 13.21 -21.46 -14.30
C ALA A 229 12.36 -22.40 -13.43
N MET A 230 11.04 -22.27 -13.50
CA MET A 230 10.08 -23.10 -12.76
C MET A 230 8.79 -23.31 -13.55
N LYS A 231 8.13 -24.46 -13.36
CA LYS A 231 6.88 -24.76 -14.04
C LYS A 231 5.72 -23.94 -13.49
N TRP A 232 4.93 -23.38 -14.40
CA TRP A 232 3.67 -22.72 -14.07
C TRP A 232 2.56 -23.76 -13.90
N LYS A 233 2.01 -23.89 -12.69
CA LYS A 233 1.12 -25.01 -12.32
C LYS A 233 -0.39 -24.70 -12.38
N GLN A 234 -0.84 -23.66 -13.05
CA GLN A 234 -2.25 -23.32 -13.10
C GLN A 234 -2.95 -24.01 -14.27
N GLU A 235 -4.09 -24.68 -14.02
CA GLU A 235 -4.95 -25.26 -15.05
C GLU A 235 -5.59 -24.17 -15.92
N ILE A 236 -6.07 -23.08 -15.29
CA ILE A 236 -6.59 -21.89 -15.97
C ILE A 236 -5.62 -20.75 -15.69
N ASP A 237 -4.91 -20.36 -16.74
CA ASP A 237 -3.92 -19.30 -16.66
C ASP A 237 -4.55 -17.93 -16.94
N LEU A 238 -4.92 -17.23 -15.86
CA LEU A 238 -5.41 -15.85 -15.88
C LEU A 238 -4.35 -14.84 -15.43
N PHE A 239 -3.11 -15.29 -15.25
CA PHE A 239 -2.05 -14.40 -14.82
C PHE A 239 -1.60 -13.47 -15.93
N ASP A 240 -1.61 -12.17 -15.63
CA ASP A 240 -1.00 -11.13 -16.44
C ASP A 240 -0.20 -10.22 -15.49
N CYS A 241 1.10 -10.05 -15.74
CA CYS A 241 1.96 -9.22 -14.91
C CYS A 241 1.51 -7.75 -14.90
N ARG A 242 0.88 -7.26 -15.96
CA ARG A 242 0.37 -5.89 -16.08
C ARG A 242 -0.74 -5.56 -15.09
N ASN A 243 -1.47 -6.58 -14.61
CA ASN A 243 -2.52 -6.44 -13.60
C ASN A 243 -1.98 -6.53 -12.17
N ARG A 244 -0.67 -6.66 -11.98
CA ARG A 244 -0.06 -6.76 -10.65
C ARG A 244 0.28 -5.39 -10.09
N PHE A 245 0.11 -5.26 -8.78
CA PHE A 245 0.30 -4.01 -8.07
C PHE A 245 1.69 -3.40 -8.31
N TRP A 246 2.76 -4.21 -8.24
CA TRP A 246 4.12 -3.75 -8.50
C TRP A 246 4.32 -3.22 -9.93
N TYR A 247 3.67 -3.85 -10.92
CA TYR A 247 3.74 -3.40 -12.31
C TYR A 247 2.97 -2.09 -12.50
N ILE A 248 1.74 -2.03 -11.98
CA ILE A 248 0.91 -0.82 -12.05
C ILE A 248 1.63 0.35 -11.38
N GLN A 249 2.25 0.14 -10.22
CA GLN A 249 3.04 1.18 -9.55
C GLN A 249 4.23 1.66 -10.37
N ALA A 250 4.95 0.74 -11.04
CA ALA A 250 6.10 1.09 -11.88
C ALA A 250 5.68 1.76 -13.20
N ALA A 251 4.58 1.31 -13.81
CA ALA A 251 4.09 1.81 -15.10
C ALA A 251 3.33 3.15 -14.98
N THR A 252 2.76 3.46 -13.81
CA THR A 252 2.04 4.72 -13.59
C THR A 252 2.96 5.80 -13.05
N CYS A 253 2.98 6.95 -13.75
CA CYS A 253 3.63 8.13 -13.24
C CYS A 253 2.99 8.59 -11.94
N SER A 254 3.80 9.11 -11.02
CA SER A 254 3.33 9.70 -9.76
C SER A 254 2.32 10.83 -10.02
N LYS A 255 1.29 10.89 -9.18
CA LYS A 255 0.22 11.89 -9.26
C LYS A 255 0.30 12.82 -8.07
N ASP A 256 0.02 14.09 -8.31
CA ASP A 256 -0.15 15.11 -7.27
C ASP A 256 -1.63 15.43 -7.15
N ILE A 257 -2.25 15.05 -6.04
CA ILE A 257 -3.70 15.11 -5.86
C ILE A 257 -4.04 16.00 -4.68
N VAL A 258 -4.96 16.95 -4.92
CA VAL A 258 -5.59 17.73 -3.86
C VAL A 258 -7.06 17.35 -3.80
N ILE A 259 -7.51 16.88 -2.64
CA ILE A 259 -8.91 16.55 -2.39
C ILE A 259 -9.54 17.73 -1.66
N LEU A 260 -10.59 18.31 -2.23
CA LEU A 260 -11.40 19.37 -1.63
C LEU A 260 -12.70 18.75 -1.12
N MET A 261 -12.84 18.65 0.20
CA MET A 261 -14.04 18.15 0.86
C MET A 261 -14.89 19.31 1.34
N ASP A 262 -16.10 19.38 0.85
CA ASP A 262 -17.10 20.34 1.29
C ASP A 262 -17.50 20.09 2.75
N ASN A 263 -17.33 21.12 3.56
CA ASN A 263 -17.66 21.10 4.98
C ASN A 263 -18.70 22.19 5.31
N SER A 264 -19.44 22.68 4.34
CA SER A 264 -20.50 23.66 4.55
C SER A 264 -21.70 23.06 5.30
N GLY A 265 -22.53 23.92 5.86
CA GLY A 265 -23.70 23.51 6.64
C GLY A 265 -24.70 22.63 5.87
N SER A 266 -24.77 22.72 4.54
CA SER A 266 -25.60 21.88 3.67
C SER A 266 -25.18 20.41 3.68
N MET A 267 -23.91 20.12 3.98
CA MET A 267 -23.36 18.78 4.10
C MET A 267 -23.75 18.04 5.39
N THR A 268 -24.55 18.66 6.25
CA THR A 268 -24.95 18.08 7.56
C THR A 268 -25.67 16.73 7.38
N GLY A 269 -25.39 15.79 8.29
CA GLY A 269 -26.05 14.48 8.38
C GLY A 269 -25.50 13.47 7.38
N TYR A 270 -26.39 12.78 6.65
CA TYR A 270 -26.03 11.67 5.76
C TYR A 270 -25.03 12.06 4.64
N ARG A 271 -25.13 13.28 4.11
CA ARG A 271 -24.24 13.79 3.07
C ARG A 271 -22.79 13.83 3.54
N ASN A 272 -22.54 14.29 4.77
CA ASN A 272 -21.19 14.30 5.35
C ASN A 272 -20.62 12.87 5.50
N THR A 273 -21.45 11.91 5.90
CA THR A 273 -21.03 10.51 6.01
C THR A 273 -20.61 9.95 4.64
N ILE A 274 -21.38 10.22 3.58
CA ILE A 274 -21.01 9.81 2.22
C ILE A 274 -19.74 10.51 1.77
N ALA A 275 -19.59 11.82 2.03
CA ALA A 275 -18.41 12.57 1.64
C ALA A 275 -17.13 12.01 2.29
N ARG A 276 -17.17 11.71 3.59
CA ARG A 276 -16.06 11.06 4.31
C ARG A 276 -15.71 9.70 3.71
N LEU A 277 -16.72 8.88 3.45
CA LEU A 277 -16.52 7.58 2.82
C LEU A 277 -15.93 7.72 1.40
N THR A 278 -16.39 8.70 0.63
CA THR A 278 -15.87 8.99 -0.71
C THR A 278 -14.41 9.40 -0.64
N VAL A 279 -14.05 10.32 0.25
CA VAL A 279 -12.64 10.73 0.45
C VAL A 279 -11.79 9.55 0.91
N SER A 280 -12.28 8.74 1.86
CA SER A 280 -11.59 7.53 2.33
C SER A 280 -11.33 6.55 1.19
N ASN A 281 -12.33 6.29 0.35
CA ASN A 281 -12.19 5.40 -0.80
C ASN A 281 -11.22 5.97 -1.85
N ILE A 282 -11.24 7.28 -2.10
CA ILE A 282 -10.25 7.92 -2.99
C ILE A 282 -8.85 7.72 -2.46
N LEU A 283 -8.62 7.96 -1.16
CA LEU A 283 -7.32 7.76 -0.52
C LEU A 283 -6.83 6.31 -0.63
N ASP A 284 -7.74 5.31 -0.60
CA ASP A 284 -7.40 3.90 -0.77
C ASP A 284 -6.96 3.52 -2.20
N THR A 285 -7.30 4.34 -3.19
CA THR A 285 -6.88 4.10 -4.58
C THR A 285 -5.48 4.64 -4.89
N LEU A 286 -4.87 5.39 -3.96
CA LEU A 286 -3.57 6.02 -4.18
C LEU A 286 -2.43 5.02 -3.96
N ASN A 287 -1.40 5.16 -4.77
CA ASN A 287 -0.17 4.39 -4.66
C ASN A 287 0.85 5.10 -3.77
N ASN A 288 1.82 4.36 -3.23
CA ASN A 288 2.89 4.93 -2.41
C ASN A 288 3.74 6.01 -3.14
N ASN A 289 3.70 6.04 -4.47
CA ASN A 289 4.39 7.06 -5.27
C ASN A 289 3.55 8.32 -5.53
N ASP A 290 2.28 8.30 -5.16
CA ASP A 290 1.40 9.45 -5.31
C ASP A 290 1.57 10.42 -4.14
N PHE A 291 1.27 11.69 -4.38
CA PHE A 291 1.31 12.74 -3.37
C PHE A 291 -0.07 13.35 -3.21
N VAL A 292 -0.50 13.53 -1.97
CA VAL A 292 -1.87 13.94 -1.68
C VAL A 292 -1.95 14.92 -0.52
N ASN A 293 -2.96 15.78 -0.53
CA ASN A 293 -3.46 16.46 0.66
C ASN A 293 -4.97 16.59 0.58
N VAL A 294 -5.61 16.68 1.74
CA VAL A 294 -7.05 16.88 1.88
C VAL A 294 -7.30 18.22 2.55
N TYR A 295 -8.10 19.04 1.88
CA TYR A 295 -8.59 20.31 2.41
C TYR A 295 -10.07 20.18 2.74
N ASN A 296 -10.44 20.54 3.94
CA ASN A 296 -11.83 20.82 4.27
C ASN A 296 -12.13 22.31 3.98
N TYR A 297 -13.20 22.57 3.28
CA TYR A 297 -13.54 23.97 2.97
C TYR A 297 -14.98 24.28 3.36
N SER A 298 -15.13 25.46 3.94
CA SER A 298 -16.39 26.19 4.16
C SER A 298 -16.15 27.65 3.76
N GLU A 299 -16.19 28.60 4.66
CA GLU A 299 -15.79 29.98 4.42
C GLU A 299 -14.29 30.12 4.11
N ARG A 300 -13.50 29.24 4.72
CA ARG A 300 -12.06 29.09 4.51
C ARG A 300 -11.75 27.66 4.07
N ALA A 301 -10.61 27.49 3.47
CA ALA A 301 -10.08 26.17 3.14
C ALA A 301 -8.86 25.89 4.02
N ASP A 302 -8.94 24.87 4.84
CA ASP A 302 -7.89 24.46 5.76
C ASP A 302 -7.52 23.00 5.51
N GLU A 303 -6.27 22.65 5.78
CA GLU A 303 -5.80 21.29 5.66
C GLU A 303 -6.45 20.41 6.74
N ALA A 304 -6.93 19.22 6.36
CA ALA A 304 -7.54 18.27 7.30
C ALA A 304 -6.55 17.89 8.42
N VAL A 305 -5.27 17.74 8.09
CA VAL A 305 -4.20 17.46 9.06
C VAL A 305 -3.31 18.69 9.21
N PRO A 306 -3.27 19.33 10.38
CA PRO A 306 -2.48 20.57 10.60
C PRO A 306 -0.98 20.41 10.32
N CYS A 307 -0.41 19.23 10.52
CA CYS A 307 1.01 18.96 10.24
C CYS A 307 1.33 18.98 8.74
N PHE A 308 0.34 18.82 7.87
CA PHE A 308 0.49 18.78 6.41
C PHE A 308 0.26 20.13 5.75
N LYS A 309 0.31 21.20 6.53
CA LYS A 309 0.03 22.55 6.06
C LYS A 309 0.92 22.93 4.88
N GLU A 310 0.27 23.37 3.79
CA GLU A 310 0.89 23.81 2.54
C GLU A 310 1.85 22.78 1.91
N LYS A 311 1.61 21.48 2.13
CA LYS A 311 2.43 20.40 1.58
C LYS A 311 1.57 19.32 0.97
N LEU A 312 2.06 18.71 -0.10
CA LEU A 312 1.60 17.40 -0.54
C LEU A 312 2.44 16.35 0.18
N VAL A 313 1.80 15.38 0.80
CA VAL A 313 2.47 14.28 1.49
C VAL A 313 2.39 13.03 0.64
N GLN A 314 3.43 12.21 0.69
CA GLN A 314 3.43 10.93 0.01
C GLN A 314 2.32 10.04 0.55
N ALA A 315 1.58 9.35 -0.31
CA ALA A 315 0.46 8.49 0.07
C ALA A 315 0.91 7.16 0.68
N THR A 316 1.77 7.24 1.72
CA THR A 316 2.14 6.08 2.54
C THR A 316 0.98 5.66 3.41
N LEU A 317 0.97 4.41 3.86
CA LEU A 317 -0.07 3.89 4.73
C LEU A 317 -0.28 4.75 6.00
N GLU A 318 0.80 5.26 6.59
CA GLU A 318 0.74 6.13 7.77
C GLU A 318 0.07 7.47 7.47
N ASN A 319 0.47 8.13 6.38
CA ASN A 319 -0.09 9.42 5.98
C ASN A 319 -1.55 9.28 5.54
N VAL A 320 -1.89 8.22 4.81
CA VAL A 320 -3.28 7.91 4.41
C VAL A 320 -4.15 7.69 5.64
N ASN A 321 -3.68 6.91 6.62
CA ASN A 321 -4.42 6.68 7.86
C ASN A 321 -4.59 7.98 8.68
N ALA A 322 -3.58 8.84 8.72
CA ALA A 322 -3.67 10.15 9.38
C ALA A 322 -4.70 11.06 8.70
N LEU A 323 -4.73 11.09 7.36
CA LEU A 323 -5.72 11.85 6.59
C LEU A 323 -7.14 11.31 6.81
N LYS A 324 -7.34 9.99 6.79
CA LYS A 324 -8.63 9.37 7.07
C LYS A 324 -9.14 9.68 8.47
N ALA A 325 -8.28 9.56 9.48
CA ALA A 325 -8.65 9.89 10.85
C ALA A 325 -9.06 11.37 10.98
N ALA A 326 -8.33 12.29 10.36
CA ALA A 326 -8.66 13.70 10.38
C ALA A 326 -10.00 14.01 9.66
N VAL A 327 -10.28 13.32 8.56
CA VAL A 327 -11.55 13.45 7.81
C VAL A 327 -12.75 13.00 8.63
N GLU A 328 -12.61 11.99 9.50
CA GLU A 328 -13.68 11.54 10.39
C GLU A 328 -14.08 12.59 11.44
N ASP A 329 -13.15 13.47 11.83
CA ASP A 329 -13.39 14.51 12.84
C ASP A 329 -14.00 15.80 12.26
N ILE A 330 -14.06 15.95 10.94
CA ILE A 330 -14.60 17.15 10.27
C ILE A 330 -16.10 17.28 10.54
N ARG A 331 -16.53 18.45 11.02
CA ARG A 331 -17.93 18.77 11.26
C ARG A 331 -18.40 19.90 10.35
N PRO A 332 -19.55 19.73 9.65
CA PRO A 332 -20.06 20.73 8.74
C PRO A 332 -20.46 22.02 9.46
N GLU A 333 -20.00 23.16 8.92
CA GLU A 333 -20.35 24.49 9.41
C GLU A 333 -20.14 25.58 8.34
N GLY A 334 -20.87 26.68 8.45
CA GLY A 334 -20.69 27.85 7.57
C GLY A 334 -21.20 27.68 6.15
N TYR A 335 -20.67 28.50 5.25
CA TYR A 335 -21.04 28.55 3.82
C TYR A 335 -19.86 28.11 2.94
N ALA A 336 -20.16 27.45 1.82
CA ALA A 336 -19.13 26.97 0.90
C ALA A 336 -18.52 28.12 0.08
N ASN A 337 -17.22 28.39 0.25
CA ASN A 337 -16.44 29.30 -0.59
C ASN A 337 -15.51 28.51 -1.51
N LEU A 338 -16.07 27.99 -2.59
CA LEU A 338 -15.36 27.14 -3.54
C LEU A 338 -14.24 27.87 -4.29
N THR A 339 -14.42 29.19 -4.55
CA THR A 339 -13.37 30.01 -5.17
C THR A 339 -12.09 30.01 -4.36
N HIS A 340 -12.19 30.22 -3.04
CA HIS A 340 -11.04 30.19 -2.15
C HIS A 340 -10.40 28.80 -2.06
N ALA A 341 -11.22 27.75 -2.03
CA ALA A 341 -10.73 26.36 -2.00
C ALA A 341 -9.92 26.01 -3.26
N PHE A 342 -10.46 26.30 -4.44
CA PHE A 342 -9.74 26.10 -5.70
C PHE A 342 -8.46 26.92 -5.79
N THR A 343 -8.50 28.19 -5.39
CA THR A 343 -7.30 29.07 -5.41
C THR A 343 -6.18 28.46 -4.58
N LYS A 344 -6.47 28.02 -3.35
CA LYS A 344 -5.45 27.33 -2.50
C LYS A 344 -4.92 26.04 -3.13
N ALA A 345 -5.81 25.23 -3.69
CA ALA A 345 -5.43 23.97 -4.32
C ALA A 345 -4.51 24.22 -5.53
N PHE A 346 -4.85 25.17 -6.39
CA PHE A 346 -4.02 25.51 -7.55
C PHE A 346 -2.67 26.10 -7.15
N GLN A 347 -2.61 26.98 -6.16
CA GLN A 347 -1.36 27.53 -5.63
C GLN A 347 -0.43 26.45 -5.11
N LEU A 348 -0.97 25.45 -4.39
CA LEU A 348 -0.19 24.32 -3.92
C LEU A 348 0.36 23.48 -5.08
N LEU A 349 -0.49 23.13 -6.05
CA LEU A 349 -0.10 22.31 -7.20
C LEU A 349 0.89 23.02 -8.11
N GLU A 350 0.74 24.35 -8.31
CA GLU A 350 1.68 25.17 -9.08
C GLU A 350 3.06 25.19 -8.45
N ARG A 351 3.15 25.41 -7.12
CA ARG A 351 4.41 25.35 -6.38
C ARG A 351 5.13 24.01 -6.58
N TYR A 352 4.40 22.88 -6.52
CA TYR A 352 4.98 21.56 -6.74
C TYR A 352 5.41 21.33 -8.18
N ARG A 353 4.69 21.87 -9.15
CA ARG A 353 5.04 21.85 -10.58
C ARG A 353 6.33 22.61 -10.86
N GLU A 354 6.51 23.76 -10.23
CA GLU A 354 7.75 24.56 -10.30
C GLU A 354 8.93 23.83 -9.65
N LEU A 355 8.75 23.31 -8.44
CA LEU A 355 9.79 22.57 -7.71
C LEU A 355 10.28 21.34 -8.46
N ARG A 356 9.39 20.65 -9.19
CA ARG A 356 9.74 19.47 -9.99
C ARG A 356 10.22 19.79 -11.40
N GLY A 357 10.16 21.05 -11.81
CA GLY A 357 10.61 21.47 -13.15
C GLY A 357 9.70 21.00 -14.29
N CYS A 358 8.43 20.66 -14.02
CA CYS A 358 7.49 20.19 -15.04
C CYS A 358 6.97 21.32 -15.96
N ASN A 359 7.31 22.57 -15.70
CA ASN A 359 6.90 23.71 -16.53
C ASN A 359 7.79 23.88 -17.78
N ASN A 360 8.92 23.19 -17.87
CA ASN A 360 9.83 23.34 -18.99
C ASN A 360 9.54 22.28 -20.07
N SER A 361 9.01 22.73 -21.19
CA SER A 361 8.76 21.91 -22.40
C SER A 361 10.00 21.17 -22.91
N SER A 362 11.20 21.58 -22.47
CA SER A 362 12.47 20.97 -22.83
C SER A 362 12.86 19.76 -21.98
N SER A 363 12.24 19.54 -20.83
CA SER A 363 12.60 18.41 -19.94
C SER A 363 11.82 17.11 -20.20
N GLY A 364 10.77 17.17 -21.05
CA GLY A 364 9.91 16.00 -21.31
C GLY A 364 9.13 15.47 -20.10
N MET A 365 9.33 16.06 -18.93
CA MET A 365 8.71 15.59 -17.68
C MET A 365 7.31 16.17 -17.55
N GLN A 366 6.29 15.31 -17.56
CA GLN A 366 4.90 15.69 -17.34
C GLN A 366 4.51 15.45 -15.88
N CYS A 367 3.97 16.48 -15.21
CA CYS A 367 3.33 16.32 -13.91
C CYS A 367 1.87 15.93 -14.09
N ASN A 368 1.46 14.83 -13.45
CA ASN A 368 0.06 14.41 -13.41
C ASN A 368 -0.60 15.03 -12.19
N GLN A 369 -1.27 16.16 -12.38
CA GLN A 369 -1.91 16.90 -11.30
C GLN A 369 -3.44 16.84 -11.39
N ALA A 370 -4.09 16.65 -10.25
CA ALA A 370 -5.54 16.59 -10.18
C ALA A 370 -6.10 17.24 -8.90
N ILE A 371 -7.26 17.85 -9.04
CA ILE A 371 -8.12 18.29 -7.93
C ILE A 371 -9.36 17.39 -7.94
N MET A 372 -9.71 16.85 -6.78
CA MET A 372 -10.91 16.03 -6.56
C MET A 372 -11.85 16.78 -5.64
N LEU A 373 -12.96 17.28 -6.17
CA LEU A 373 -13.97 18.03 -5.43
C LEU A 373 -15.10 17.10 -4.98
N VAL A 374 -15.36 17.08 -3.68
CA VAL A 374 -16.50 16.35 -3.08
C VAL A 374 -17.45 17.39 -2.47
N THR A 375 -18.65 17.54 -3.02
CA THR A 375 -19.64 18.58 -2.63
C THR A 375 -21.06 18.09 -2.85
N ASP A 376 -22.05 18.72 -2.21
CA ASP A 376 -23.49 18.49 -2.48
C ASP A 376 -24.07 19.49 -3.49
N GLY A 377 -23.30 20.46 -3.96
CA GLY A 377 -23.71 21.44 -4.94
C GLY A 377 -22.76 22.62 -5.07
N VAL A 378 -22.97 23.44 -6.08
CA VAL A 378 -22.17 24.64 -6.33
C VAL A 378 -23.05 25.85 -6.56
N THR A 379 -22.54 27.04 -6.26
CA THR A 379 -23.26 28.31 -6.45
C THR A 379 -23.14 28.84 -7.86
N GLY A 380 -22.11 28.49 -8.60
CA GLY A 380 -21.80 28.97 -9.96
C GLY A 380 -20.76 28.11 -10.65
N ASN A 381 -20.31 28.52 -11.83
CA ASN A 381 -19.36 27.78 -12.65
C ASN A 381 -17.88 28.12 -12.40
N HIS A 382 -17.58 29.10 -11.57
CA HIS A 382 -16.23 29.48 -11.14
C HIS A 382 -15.18 29.62 -12.27
N THR A 383 -15.61 30.04 -13.48
CA THR A 383 -14.75 30.12 -14.68
C THR A 383 -13.54 31.03 -14.47
N GLU A 384 -13.71 32.14 -13.74
CA GLU A 384 -12.64 33.10 -13.46
C GLU A 384 -11.43 32.44 -12.75
N VAL A 385 -11.69 31.51 -11.83
CA VAL A 385 -10.62 30.81 -11.12
C VAL A 385 -9.86 29.86 -12.07
N PHE A 386 -10.56 29.15 -12.94
CA PHE A 386 -9.92 28.27 -13.91
C PHE A 386 -9.14 29.05 -14.97
N GLN A 387 -9.66 30.17 -15.42
CA GLN A 387 -8.94 31.09 -16.33
C GLN A 387 -7.65 31.62 -15.70
N ALA A 388 -7.71 31.96 -14.41
CA ALA A 388 -6.56 32.56 -13.72
C ALA A 388 -5.46 31.54 -13.41
N TRP A 389 -5.80 30.27 -13.15
CA TRP A 389 -4.87 29.29 -12.56
C TRP A 389 -4.63 28.02 -13.40
N ASN A 390 -5.57 27.65 -14.28
CA ASN A 390 -5.52 26.36 -14.95
C ASN A 390 -5.50 26.41 -16.49
N TRP A 391 -5.89 27.52 -17.09
CA TRP A 391 -5.93 27.63 -18.55
C TRP A 391 -4.85 28.61 -19.04
N ASP A 392 -4.14 28.21 -20.09
CA ASP A 392 -3.26 29.13 -20.79
C ASP A 392 -4.08 30.14 -21.64
N GLU A 393 -3.40 31.17 -22.16
CA GLU A 393 -4.04 32.22 -22.96
C GLU A 393 -4.81 31.69 -24.17
N ASN A 394 -4.41 30.52 -24.69
CA ASN A 394 -5.05 29.89 -25.85
C ASN A 394 -6.02 28.76 -25.45
N GLY A 395 -6.16 28.42 -24.18
CA GLY A 395 -7.02 27.33 -23.68
C GLY A 395 -6.60 25.92 -24.13
N THR A 396 -5.39 25.76 -24.65
CA THR A 396 -4.88 24.50 -25.21
C THR A 396 -4.20 23.63 -24.16
N HIS A 397 -3.57 24.24 -23.17
CA HIS A 397 -2.87 23.55 -22.10
C HIS A 397 -3.65 23.65 -20.79
N ILE A 398 -4.01 22.51 -20.22
CA ILE A 398 -4.71 22.38 -18.95
C ILE A 398 -3.86 21.46 -18.05
N PRO A 399 -3.00 22.03 -17.17
CA PRO A 399 -2.06 21.26 -16.39
C PRO A 399 -2.72 20.44 -15.26
N VAL A 400 -3.86 20.92 -14.72
CA VAL A 400 -4.55 20.25 -13.60
C VAL A 400 -5.92 19.77 -14.05
N ARG A 401 -6.18 18.46 -13.86
CA ARG A 401 -7.49 17.86 -14.08
C ARG A 401 -8.40 18.10 -12.88
N VAL A 402 -9.69 18.36 -13.11
CA VAL A 402 -10.66 18.59 -12.04
C VAL A 402 -11.75 17.54 -12.11
N PHE A 403 -11.77 16.63 -11.14
CA PHE A 403 -12.80 15.61 -10.96
C PHE A 403 -13.80 16.06 -9.91
N THR A 404 -15.09 15.81 -10.14
CA THR A 404 -16.15 16.25 -9.24
C THR A 404 -17.01 15.07 -8.80
N PHE A 405 -17.20 14.94 -7.49
CA PHE A 405 -18.02 13.92 -6.85
C PHE A 405 -19.20 14.62 -6.17
N LEU A 406 -20.39 14.39 -6.72
CA LEU A 406 -21.61 15.02 -6.24
C LEU A 406 -22.35 14.12 -5.27
N VAL A 407 -22.60 14.62 -4.06
CA VAL A 407 -23.17 13.86 -2.95
C VAL A 407 -24.59 14.33 -2.65
N GLY A 408 -25.57 13.44 -2.68
CA GLY A 408 -26.95 13.72 -2.28
C GLY A 408 -28.00 13.21 -3.26
N GLN A 409 -29.26 13.13 -2.82
CA GLN A 409 -30.39 12.69 -3.64
C GLN A 409 -31.05 13.85 -4.40
N GLU A 410 -31.11 15.03 -3.79
CA GLU A 410 -31.65 16.24 -4.38
C GLU A 410 -30.50 17.17 -4.77
N VAL A 411 -30.03 17.04 -5.99
CA VAL A 411 -28.88 17.78 -6.46
C VAL A 411 -29.33 18.94 -7.31
N THR A 412 -28.94 20.15 -6.90
CA THR A 412 -29.14 21.35 -7.68
C THR A 412 -27.91 21.64 -8.53
N LYS A 413 -28.11 22.19 -9.74
CA LYS A 413 -27.04 22.67 -10.62
C LYS A 413 -26.00 21.61 -11.05
N VAL A 414 -26.44 20.39 -11.34
CA VAL A 414 -25.59 19.30 -11.87
C VAL A 414 -24.82 19.77 -13.11
N ARG A 415 -25.43 20.61 -13.91
CA ARG A 415 -24.86 21.10 -15.16
C ARG A 415 -23.59 21.92 -14.95
N GLU A 416 -23.54 22.77 -13.93
CA GLU A 416 -22.37 23.58 -13.58
C GLU A 416 -21.21 22.68 -13.10
N ILE A 417 -21.51 21.64 -12.34
CA ILE A 417 -20.52 20.67 -11.85
C ILE A 417 -19.94 19.84 -13.00
N GLN A 418 -20.79 19.33 -13.90
CA GLN A 418 -20.34 18.63 -15.11
C GLN A 418 -19.50 19.55 -16.00
N TRP A 419 -19.92 20.80 -16.14
CA TRP A 419 -19.19 21.78 -16.92
C TRP A 419 -17.79 22.03 -16.37
N MET A 420 -17.62 22.18 -15.03
CA MET A 420 -16.32 22.35 -14.41
C MET A 420 -15.39 21.16 -14.66
N ALA A 421 -15.90 19.93 -14.53
CA ALA A 421 -15.14 18.74 -14.79
C ALA A 421 -14.75 18.65 -16.27
N CYS A 422 -15.71 18.72 -17.19
CA CYS A 422 -15.46 18.57 -18.63
C CYS A 422 -14.46 19.59 -19.18
N LEU A 423 -14.54 20.84 -18.76
CA LEU A 423 -13.62 21.89 -19.22
C LEU A 423 -12.22 21.74 -18.67
N ASN A 424 -12.03 21.04 -17.55
CA ASN A 424 -10.74 20.79 -16.94
C ASN A 424 -10.30 19.30 -17.12
N ARG A 425 -10.75 18.62 -18.16
CA ARG A 425 -10.35 17.27 -18.54
C ARG A 425 -10.54 16.20 -17.45
N GLY A 426 -11.55 16.39 -16.58
CA GLY A 426 -11.94 15.44 -15.53
C GLY A 426 -13.08 14.51 -15.95
#